data_969d95f2555aec4de590a929f2e346d7
#
_entry.id   969d95f2555aec4de590a929f2e346d7
#
_cell.length_a   1.000
_cell.length_b   1.000
_cell.length_c   1.000
_cell.angle_alpha   90.00
_cell.angle_beta   90.00
_cell.angle_gamma   90.00
#
_symmetry.space_group_name_H-M   'P 1'
#
loop_
_entity.id
_entity.type
_entity.pdbx_description
1 polymer ?
#
loop_
_entity_poly.entity_id
_entity_poly.type
_entity_poly.pdbx_seq_one_letter_code
_entity_poly.pdbx_strand_id
1 'polypeptide(L)'
;VHCPTSNTFIGSGLFDMTGLAARSIPLALATDTGGGSSFSMLRTMAAAYEVGQLRGTPLHAAQLIWLATAGSARSLHLQDHVGSLAEGMEADITVLSLNSTPAIAQRHAAAKDIWESLFATIMMGDDRAIADVWVAGARRGGTA
;
A
#
# COMPACT_ATOMS: atom_id res chain seq x y z
N VAL A 1 -11.81 -6.45 -3.26
CA VAL A 1 -10.36 -6.21 -3.23
C VAL A 1 -9.90 -5.74 -4.59
N HIS A 2 -9.12 -4.68 -4.64
CA HIS A 2 -8.47 -4.17 -5.86
C HIS A 2 -7.06 -4.75 -5.96
N CYS A 3 -6.79 -5.47 -7.05
CA CYS A 3 -5.50 -6.10 -7.32
C CYS A 3 -4.92 -5.53 -8.63
N PRO A 4 -4.46 -4.26 -8.65
CA PRO A 4 -4.15 -3.54 -9.89
C PRO A 4 -3.05 -4.22 -10.71
N THR A 5 -2.01 -4.77 -10.07
CA THR A 5 -0.92 -5.47 -10.76
C THR A 5 -1.42 -6.75 -11.45
N SER A 6 -2.33 -7.50 -10.82
CA SER A 6 -2.97 -8.66 -11.40
C SER A 6 -3.94 -8.27 -12.53
N ASN A 7 -4.85 -7.32 -12.26
CA ASN A 7 -5.85 -6.89 -13.24
C ASN A 7 -5.20 -6.42 -14.55
N THR A 8 -4.10 -5.67 -14.49
CA THR A 8 -3.38 -5.21 -15.67
C THR A 8 -2.55 -6.32 -16.32
N PHE A 9 -1.92 -7.18 -15.53
CA PHE A 9 -1.07 -8.27 -16.05
C PHE A 9 -1.87 -9.31 -16.84
N ILE A 10 -3.04 -9.74 -16.32
CA ILE A 10 -3.91 -10.71 -16.99
C ILE A 10 -4.96 -10.08 -17.91
N GLY A 11 -5.03 -8.73 -17.98
CA GLY A 11 -5.94 -8.03 -18.87
C GLY A 11 -7.43 -8.10 -18.47
N SER A 12 -7.74 -8.29 -17.18
CA SER A 12 -9.12 -8.38 -16.69
C SER A 12 -9.87 -7.04 -16.58
N GLY A 13 -9.21 -5.94 -16.92
CA GLY A 13 -9.80 -4.58 -16.96
C GLY A 13 -9.44 -3.71 -15.77
N LEU A 14 -9.97 -2.47 -15.77
CA LEU A 14 -9.72 -1.48 -14.73
C LEU A 14 -10.79 -1.54 -13.63
N PHE A 15 -10.35 -1.68 -12.38
CA PHE A 15 -11.23 -1.80 -11.23
C PHE A 15 -12.02 -0.50 -10.96
N ASP A 16 -13.35 -0.60 -10.74
CA ASP A 16 -14.22 0.54 -10.50
C ASP A 16 -14.33 0.87 -9.01
N MET A 17 -13.29 1.51 -8.44
CA MET A 17 -13.28 1.92 -7.04
C MET A 17 -14.40 2.90 -6.70
N THR A 18 -14.67 3.88 -7.58
CA THR A 18 -15.65 4.93 -7.35
C THR A 18 -17.07 4.38 -7.28
N GLY A 19 -17.44 3.55 -8.24
CA GLY A 19 -18.76 2.91 -8.27
C GLY A 19 -19.00 1.99 -7.08
N LEU A 20 -17.97 1.29 -6.61
CA LEU A 20 -18.07 0.43 -5.43
C LEU A 20 -18.14 1.26 -4.14
N ALA A 21 -17.32 2.32 -4.01
CA ALA A 21 -17.35 3.22 -2.87
C ALA A 21 -18.70 3.94 -2.74
N ALA A 22 -19.29 4.39 -3.85
CA ALA A 22 -20.63 5.01 -3.87
C ALA A 22 -21.74 4.06 -3.36
N ARG A 23 -21.51 2.75 -3.44
CA ARG A 23 -22.40 1.70 -2.90
C ARG A 23 -22.04 1.28 -1.48
N SER A 24 -21.16 2.02 -0.81
CA SER A 24 -20.64 1.72 0.54
C SER A 24 -20.00 0.32 0.67
N ILE A 25 -19.45 -0.21 -0.42
CA ILE A 25 -18.73 -1.48 -0.41
C ILE A 25 -17.32 -1.23 0.11
N PRO A 26 -16.89 -1.92 1.18
CA PRO A 26 -15.52 -1.80 1.70
C PRO A 26 -14.48 -2.15 0.64
N LEU A 27 -13.41 -1.37 0.58
CA LEU A 27 -12.35 -1.52 -0.41
C LEU A 27 -11.02 -1.88 0.27
N ALA A 28 -10.25 -2.73 -0.41
CA ALA A 28 -8.93 -3.18 0.00
C ALA A 28 -7.99 -3.24 -1.19
N LEU A 29 -6.68 -3.24 -0.93
CA LEU A 29 -5.64 -3.56 -1.92
C LEU A 29 -5.01 -4.91 -1.60
N ALA A 30 -4.66 -5.67 -2.65
CA ALA A 30 -3.85 -6.88 -2.52
C ALA A 30 -2.96 -7.11 -3.75
N THR A 31 -1.90 -7.87 -3.57
CA THR A 31 -0.95 -8.23 -4.64
C THR A 31 -1.53 -9.26 -5.61
N ASP A 32 -2.39 -10.15 -5.12
CA ASP A 32 -2.91 -11.30 -5.87
C ASP A 32 -1.77 -12.07 -6.55
N THR A 33 -0.70 -12.37 -5.78
CA THR A 33 0.48 -13.04 -6.31
C THR A 33 0.12 -14.44 -6.81
N GLY A 34 0.47 -14.68 -8.07
CA GLY A 34 0.00 -15.82 -8.87
C GLY A 34 -0.67 -15.30 -10.13
N GLY A 35 -1.67 -14.43 -10.02
CA GLY A 35 -2.20 -13.58 -11.11
C GLY A 35 -1.48 -12.23 -11.21
N GLY A 36 -0.95 -11.72 -10.10
CA GLY A 36 -0.19 -10.48 -10.03
C GLY A 36 1.30 -10.67 -10.29
N SER A 37 1.97 -9.61 -10.73
CA SER A 37 3.38 -9.61 -11.13
C SER A 37 4.36 -9.26 -10.00
N SER A 38 3.91 -9.08 -8.75
CA SER A 38 4.75 -8.63 -7.64
C SER A 38 4.19 -9.03 -6.29
N PHE A 39 5.09 -9.36 -5.33
CA PHE A 39 4.77 -9.49 -3.90
C PHE A 39 4.71 -8.15 -3.16
N SER A 40 5.21 -7.06 -3.77
CA SER A 40 5.36 -5.77 -3.11
C SER A 40 4.05 -5.00 -3.02
N MET A 41 3.64 -4.65 -1.79
CA MET A 41 2.52 -3.72 -1.58
C MET A 41 2.84 -2.30 -2.01
N LEU A 42 4.11 -1.86 -2.01
CA LEU A 42 4.50 -0.57 -2.59
C LEU A 42 4.19 -0.55 -4.09
N ARG A 43 4.60 -1.59 -4.81
CA ARG A 43 4.28 -1.74 -6.25
C ARG A 43 2.78 -1.82 -6.51
N THR A 44 2.02 -2.49 -5.63
CA THR A 44 0.57 -2.57 -5.72
C THR A 44 -0.09 -1.20 -5.51
N MET A 45 0.37 -0.42 -4.53
CA MET A 45 -0.10 0.94 -4.31
C MET A 45 0.24 1.87 -5.48
N ALA A 46 1.44 1.78 -6.05
CA ALA A 46 1.83 2.53 -7.25
C ALA A 46 0.91 2.21 -8.43
N ALA A 47 0.67 0.94 -8.71
CA ALA A 47 -0.25 0.51 -9.76
C ALA A 47 -1.70 0.96 -9.50
N ALA A 48 -2.15 0.97 -8.25
CA ALA A 48 -3.48 1.50 -7.89
C ALA A 48 -3.59 3.00 -8.18
N TYR A 49 -2.52 3.77 -7.90
CA TYR A 49 -2.44 5.18 -8.26
C TYR A 49 -2.53 5.38 -9.78
N GLU A 50 -1.71 4.65 -10.56
CA GLU A 50 -1.68 4.72 -12.02
C GLU A 50 -3.05 4.40 -12.64
N VAL A 51 -3.70 3.32 -12.18
CA VAL A 51 -5.06 2.93 -12.60
C VAL A 51 -6.08 4.00 -12.20
N GLY A 52 -5.95 4.57 -11.00
CA GLY A 52 -6.77 5.68 -10.53
C GLY A 52 -6.69 6.89 -11.47
N GLN A 53 -5.48 7.28 -11.89
CA GLN A 53 -5.29 8.36 -12.87
C GLN A 53 -5.99 8.06 -14.20
N LEU A 54 -5.84 6.86 -14.74
CA LEU A 54 -6.50 6.45 -15.99
C LEU A 54 -8.02 6.49 -15.90
N ARG A 55 -8.57 6.27 -14.70
CA ARG A 55 -10.02 6.32 -14.45
C ARG A 55 -10.53 7.71 -14.01
N GLY A 56 -9.67 8.72 -13.92
CA GLY A 56 -10.03 10.06 -13.43
C GLY A 56 -10.37 10.08 -11.92
N THR A 57 -9.86 9.14 -11.15
CA THR A 57 -10.06 9.02 -9.70
C THR A 57 -8.71 8.99 -8.99
N PRO A 58 -7.99 10.13 -8.93
CA PRO A 58 -6.66 10.19 -8.34
C PRO A 58 -6.70 9.82 -6.86
N LEU A 59 -5.74 9.00 -6.42
CA LEU A 59 -5.61 8.55 -5.04
C LEU A 59 -4.49 9.32 -4.34
N HIS A 60 -4.79 9.87 -3.18
CA HIS A 60 -3.78 10.47 -2.30
C HIS A 60 -2.94 9.38 -1.60
N ALA A 61 -1.68 9.69 -1.24
CA ALA A 61 -0.80 8.74 -0.54
C ALA A 61 -1.44 8.15 0.73
N ALA A 62 -2.15 8.97 1.51
CA ALA A 62 -2.88 8.52 2.70
C ALA A 62 -3.97 7.48 2.38
N GLN A 63 -4.67 7.64 1.25
CA GLN A 63 -5.69 6.67 0.81
C GLN A 63 -5.05 5.35 0.38
N LEU A 64 -3.90 5.40 -0.29
CA LEU A 64 -3.15 4.20 -0.69
C LEU A 64 -2.68 3.41 0.54
N ILE A 65 -2.08 4.08 1.53
CA ILE A 65 -1.67 3.45 2.79
C ILE A 65 -2.89 2.89 3.53
N TRP A 66 -3.97 3.66 3.64
CA TRP A 66 -5.19 3.19 4.31
C TRP A 66 -5.76 1.94 3.63
N LEU A 67 -5.86 1.92 2.30
CA LEU A 67 -6.34 0.77 1.54
C LEU A 67 -5.46 -0.47 1.72
N ALA A 68 -4.14 -0.29 1.90
CA ALA A 68 -3.19 -1.37 2.11
C ALA A 68 -3.12 -1.86 3.58
N THR A 69 -3.71 -1.13 4.53
CA THR A 69 -3.64 -1.41 5.97
C THR A 69 -5.04 -1.48 6.59
N ALA A 70 -5.50 -0.43 7.24
CA ALA A 70 -6.79 -0.38 7.96
C ALA A 70 -8.00 -0.66 7.06
N GLY A 71 -7.98 -0.20 5.81
CA GLY A 71 -9.03 -0.47 4.82
C GLY A 71 -9.11 -1.96 4.47
N SER A 72 -7.97 -2.62 4.29
CA SER A 72 -7.89 -4.06 4.08
C SER A 72 -8.38 -4.83 5.30
N ALA A 73 -7.91 -4.47 6.50
CA ALA A 73 -8.37 -5.08 7.75
C ALA A 73 -9.89 -4.97 7.91
N ARG A 74 -10.45 -3.78 7.66
CA ARG A 74 -11.90 -3.54 7.71
C ARG A 74 -12.67 -4.38 6.68
N SER A 75 -12.15 -4.52 5.48
CA SER A 75 -12.78 -5.33 4.42
C SER A 75 -12.80 -6.82 4.74
N LEU A 76 -11.87 -7.28 5.58
CA LEU A 76 -11.73 -8.65 6.06
C LEU A 76 -12.38 -8.89 7.42
N HIS A 77 -13.00 -7.88 8.04
CA HIS A 77 -13.54 -7.91 9.41
C HIS A 77 -12.46 -8.22 10.48
N LEU A 78 -11.24 -7.75 10.27
CA LEU A 78 -10.08 -7.91 11.16
C LEU A 78 -9.65 -6.58 11.81
N GLN A 79 -10.44 -5.51 11.67
CA GLN A 79 -10.11 -4.16 12.14
C GLN A 79 -9.92 -4.04 13.66
N ASP A 80 -10.42 -5.00 14.43
CA ASP A 80 -10.27 -5.04 15.88
C ASP A 80 -8.98 -5.76 16.32
N HIS A 81 -8.23 -6.30 15.38
CA HIS A 81 -6.99 -7.05 15.60
C HIS A 81 -5.78 -6.43 14.93
N VAL A 82 -5.89 -6.04 13.65
CA VAL A 82 -4.78 -5.55 12.82
C VAL A 82 -5.17 -4.33 12.00
N GLY A 83 -4.19 -3.71 11.33
CA GLY A 83 -4.38 -2.62 10.37
C GLY A 83 -4.20 -1.22 10.94
N SER A 84 -4.03 -1.08 12.25
CA SER A 84 -3.73 0.19 12.92
C SER A 84 -2.77 0.00 14.11
N LEU A 85 -2.08 1.08 14.50
CA LEU A 85 -1.21 1.09 15.67
C LEU A 85 -1.99 1.68 16.85
N ALA A 86 -2.57 0.80 17.67
CA ALA A 86 -3.32 1.18 18.87
C ALA A 86 -3.12 0.13 19.98
N GLU A 87 -3.33 0.52 21.24
CA GLU A 87 -3.29 -0.40 22.37
C GLU A 87 -4.34 -1.51 22.20
N GLY A 88 -3.92 -2.75 22.47
CA GLY A 88 -4.76 -3.94 22.30
C GLY A 88 -4.76 -4.55 20.90
N MET A 89 -4.17 -3.89 19.91
CA MET A 89 -3.99 -4.44 18.57
C MET A 89 -2.79 -5.39 18.51
N GLU A 90 -2.82 -6.32 17.56
CA GLU A 90 -1.65 -7.13 17.23
C GLU A 90 -0.55 -6.23 16.65
N ALA A 91 0.70 -6.48 17.08
CA ALA A 91 1.83 -5.69 16.62
C ALA A 91 2.36 -6.22 15.27
N ASP A 92 1.55 -6.04 14.22
CA ASP A 92 1.90 -6.29 12.83
C ASP A 92 2.37 -4.97 12.21
N ILE A 93 3.69 -4.80 12.13
CA ILE A 93 4.32 -3.51 11.80
C ILE A 93 5.31 -3.68 10.66
N THR A 94 5.20 -2.82 9.66
CA THR A 94 6.23 -2.65 8.62
C THR A 94 6.88 -1.28 8.79
N VAL A 95 8.20 -1.26 8.90
CA VAL A 95 9.01 -0.04 8.99
C VAL A 95 9.58 0.27 7.61
N LEU A 96 9.29 1.47 7.10
CA LEU A 96 9.78 1.93 5.80
C LEU A 96 11.00 2.86 5.96
N SER A 97 12.03 2.63 5.14
CA SER A 97 13.14 3.56 4.95
C SER A 97 12.78 4.60 3.89
N LEU A 98 12.72 5.87 4.29
CA LEU A 98 12.47 6.99 3.37
C LEU A 98 13.74 7.42 2.61
N ASN A 99 14.86 6.71 2.80
CA ASN A 99 16.16 6.96 2.17
C ASN A 99 16.72 5.70 1.48
N SER A 100 15.86 4.79 1.09
CA SER A 100 16.24 3.46 0.57
C SER A 100 17.03 3.51 -0.75
N THR A 101 16.88 4.59 -1.52
CA THR A 101 17.67 4.87 -2.73
C THR A 101 18.02 6.35 -2.82
N PRO A 102 19.07 6.75 -3.57
CA PRO A 102 19.41 8.17 -3.76
C PRO A 102 18.25 9.01 -4.30
N ALA A 103 17.44 8.45 -5.22
CA ALA A 103 16.29 9.14 -5.78
C ALA A 103 15.19 9.38 -4.73
N ILE A 104 14.88 8.37 -3.90
CA ILE A 104 13.90 8.50 -2.81
C ILE A 104 14.42 9.48 -1.76
N ALA A 105 15.70 9.39 -1.36
CA ALA A 105 16.32 10.31 -0.41
C ALA A 105 16.25 11.77 -0.89
N GLN A 106 16.53 12.02 -2.16
CA GLN A 106 16.42 13.36 -2.76
C GLN A 106 14.98 13.88 -2.73
N ARG A 107 14.01 13.02 -3.05
CA ARG A 107 12.58 13.38 -3.00
C ARG A 107 12.14 13.64 -1.56
N HIS A 108 12.57 12.80 -0.61
CA HIS A 108 12.28 12.99 0.80
C HIS A 108 12.84 14.32 1.33
N ALA A 109 14.10 14.66 1.00
CA ALA A 109 14.71 15.90 1.41
C ALA A 109 13.99 17.16 0.88
N ALA A 110 13.28 17.06 -0.24
CA ALA A 110 12.49 18.14 -0.84
C ALA A 110 11.01 18.11 -0.43
N ALA A 111 10.56 17.09 0.29
CA ALA A 111 9.16 16.92 0.67
C ALA A 111 8.74 17.94 1.73
N LYS A 112 7.52 18.46 1.62
CA LYS A 112 6.95 19.43 2.55
C LYS A 112 6.24 18.77 3.73
N ASP A 113 5.83 17.52 3.55
CA ASP A 113 5.14 16.73 4.57
C ASP A 113 5.43 15.23 4.42
N ILE A 114 4.90 14.45 5.36
CA ILE A 114 5.06 13.00 5.36
C ILE A 114 4.39 12.33 4.15
N TRP A 115 3.32 12.89 3.62
CA TRP A 115 2.59 12.29 2.52
C TRP A 115 3.34 12.42 1.18
N GLU A 116 4.05 13.54 0.97
CA GLU A 116 4.96 13.69 -0.16
C GLU A 116 6.14 12.71 -0.08
N SER A 117 6.68 12.49 1.12
CA SER A 117 7.75 11.51 1.38
C SER A 117 7.27 10.08 1.12
N LEU A 118 6.11 9.72 1.67
CA LEU A 118 5.50 8.40 1.47
C LEU A 118 5.11 8.17 0.02
N PHE A 119 4.59 9.19 -0.67
CA PHE A 119 4.27 9.08 -2.09
C PHE A 119 5.50 8.72 -2.93
N ALA A 120 6.64 9.38 -2.69
CA ALA A 120 7.89 9.04 -3.36
C ALA A 120 8.31 7.58 -3.09
N THR A 121 8.18 7.13 -1.85
CA THR A 121 8.49 5.75 -1.46
C THR A 121 7.51 4.74 -2.08
N ILE A 122 6.22 5.05 -2.15
CA ILE A 122 5.22 4.22 -2.82
C ILE A 122 5.55 4.06 -4.30
N MET A 123 5.85 5.17 -5.00
CA MET A 123 6.03 5.15 -6.45
C MET A 123 7.36 4.54 -6.90
N MET A 124 8.42 4.67 -6.11
CA MET A 124 9.79 4.29 -6.51
C MET A 124 10.42 3.24 -5.58
N GLY A 125 9.76 2.87 -4.49
CA GLY A 125 10.29 1.93 -3.52
C GLY A 125 10.21 0.48 -3.98
N ASP A 126 11.20 -0.28 -3.55
CA ASP A 126 11.30 -1.73 -3.70
C ASP A 126 11.58 -2.40 -2.33
N ASP A 127 12.10 -3.62 -2.32
CA ASP A 127 12.42 -4.37 -1.11
C ASP A 127 13.43 -3.65 -0.20
N ARG A 128 14.33 -2.81 -0.74
CA ARG A 128 15.25 -1.97 0.03
C ARG A 128 14.53 -0.92 0.90
N ALA A 129 13.30 -0.57 0.56
CA ALA A 129 12.48 0.34 1.35
C ALA A 129 11.88 -0.33 2.60
N ILE A 130 11.93 -1.65 2.72
CA ILE A 130 11.44 -2.38 3.89
C ILE A 130 12.56 -2.49 4.91
N ALA A 131 12.63 -1.56 5.84
CA ALA A 131 13.68 -1.51 6.85
C ALA A 131 13.48 -2.59 7.93
N ASP A 132 12.24 -2.88 8.32
CA ASP A 132 11.93 -3.94 9.30
C ASP A 132 10.49 -4.44 9.17
N VAL A 133 10.25 -5.68 9.62
CA VAL A 133 8.92 -6.31 9.66
C VAL A 133 8.73 -7.04 10.99
N TRP A 134 7.58 -6.79 11.61
CA TRP A 134 7.14 -7.43 12.85
C TRP A 134 5.79 -8.09 12.61
N VAL A 135 5.60 -9.28 13.13
CA VAL A 135 4.34 -10.04 13.07
C VAL A 135 4.03 -10.54 14.46
N ALA A 136 2.86 -10.19 14.97
CA ALA A 136 2.43 -10.50 16.34
C ALA A 136 3.50 -10.11 17.39
N GLY A 137 4.14 -8.97 17.22
CA GLY A 137 5.19 -8.47 18.11
C GLY A 137 6.57 -9.13 17.94
N ALA A 138 6.71 -10.12 17.07
CA ALA A 138 7.98 -10.79 16.81
C ALA A 138 8.63 -10.25 15.53
N ARG A 139 9.89 -9.80 15.62
CA ARG A 139 10.66 -9.36 14.46
C ARG A 139 10.88 -10.51 13.48
N ARG A 140 10.54 -10.32 12.20
CA ARG A 140 10.59 -11.35 11.16
C ARG A 140 11.63 -11.09 10.07
N GLY A 141 12.03 -9.86 9.87
CA GLY A 141 13.03 -9.49 8.87
C GLY A 141 13.12 -7.99 8.69
N GLY A 142 14.04 -7.60 7.86
CA GLY A 142 14.36 -6.22 7.47
C GLY A 142 15.67 -6.24 6.71
N THR A 143 15.98 -5.17 5.99
CA THR A 143 17.31 -4.98 5.42
C THR A 143 18.28 -4.69 6.56
N ALA A 144 19.32 -5.53 6.71
CA ALA A 144 20.41 -5.29 7.66
C ALA A 144 21.24 -4.07 7.23
#